data_a15ac5bfb457a82b78b1a412a4760ca2
#
_entry.id   a15ac5bfb457a82b78b1a412a4760ca2
#
_cell.length_a   1.000
_cell.length_b   1.000
_cell.length_c   1.000
_cell.angle_alpha   90.00
_cell.angle_beta   90.00
_cell.angle_gamma   90.00
#
_symmetry.space_group_name_H-M   'P 1'
#
loop_
_entity.id
_entity.type
_entity.pdbx_description
1 polymer ?
#
loop_
_entity_poly.entity_id
_entity_poly.type
_entity_poly.pdbx_seq_one_letter_code
_entity_poly.pdbx_strand_id
1 'polypeptide(L)'
;MNNKIYKKLFVGFGFVIIVLILTLFVMSQTYIQNLVYHERLSQMEEVTHQMFHSLEDVIDNHWDEVNVQCNYLYNTPLETDTDLYRYLKKLSELSNYHEKQIELIAVDAAGRYYTEYGRTGLLREMNYLENAPQRVSYVSNSLTVDDSRMVFLKQLSTPITLQSGEKEITLRYFGIAQSMTQLNDYFRCDAYENNNSVYVLDNNGFKLFNANDTELLKGHNVYTVLSQMSYLHL
;
A
#
# COMPACT_ATOMS: atom_id res chain seq x y z
N MET A 1 -19.16 24.18 76.52
CA MET A 1 -18.40 25.04 75.58
C MET A 1 -17.50 24.25 74.57
N ASN A 2 -17.29 22.97 74.76
CA ASN A 2 -16.39 22.18 73.90
C ASN A 2 -16.93 21.67 72.54
N ASN A 3 -18.24 21.54 72.40
CA ASN A 3 -18.85 20.93 71.21
C ASN A 3 -18.67 21.74 69.87
N LYS A 4 -18.49 23.06 69.93
CA LYS A 4 -18.24 23.87 68.75
C LYS A 4 -16.81 23.75 68.19
N ILE A 5 -15.84 23.50 69.07
CA ILE A 5 -14.44 23.33 68.70
C ILE A 5 -14.27 21.99 68.01
N TYR A 6 -14.81 20.91 68.58
CA TYR A 6 -14.78 19.57 67.99
C TYR A 6 -15.46 19.52 66.60
N LYS A 7 -16.60 20.16 66.43
CA LYS A 7 -17.24 20.26 65.10
C LYS A 7 -16.38 20.97 64.07
N LYS A 8 -15.74 22.08 64.43
CA LYS A 8 -14.84 22.79 63.51
C LYS A 8 -13.62 21.96 63.16
N LEU A 9 -13.06 21.28 64.10
CA LEU A 9 -11.89 20.40 63.90
C LEU A 9 -12.23 19.18 63.01
N PHE A 10 -13.40 18.57 63.23
CA PHE A 10 -13.89 17.44 62.46
C PHE A 10 -14.19 17.86 61.00
N VAL A 11 -14.82 19.01 60.78
CA VAL A 11 -15.08 19.55 59.44
C VAL A 11 -13.78 19.89 58.72
N GLY A 12 -12.82 20.52 59.41
CA GLY A 12 -11.49 20.84 58.83
C GLY A 12 -10.71 19.56 58.43
N PHE A 13 -10.71 18.57 59.27
CA PHE A 13 -10.02 17.29 58.97
C PHE A 13 -10.72 16.53 57.84
N GLY A 14 -12.05 16.51 57.81
CA GLY A 14 -12.84 15.95 56.72
C GLY A 14 -12.56 16.63 55.39
N PHE A 15 -12.45 17.97 55.38
CA PHE A 15 -12.10 18.71 54.17
C PHE A 15 -10.70 18.37 53.63
N VAL A 16 -9.68 18.24 54.52
CA VAL A 16 -8.33 17.85 54.13
C VAL A 16 -8.33 16.44 53.52
N ILE A 17 -9.05 15.48 54.08
CA ILE A 17 -9.17 14.13 53.54
C ILE A 17 -9.81 14.15 52.15
N ILE A 18 -10.89 14.91 51.96
CA ILE A 18 -11.56 15.03 50.64
C ILE A 18 -10.63 15.61 49.60
N VAL A 19 -9.88 16.67 49.94
CA VAL A 19 -8.89 17.28 49.02
C VAL A 19 -7.79 16.26 48.67
N LEU A 20 -7.33 15.50 49.62
CA LEU A 20 -6.29 14.49 49.41
C LEU A 20 -6.77 13.35 48.51
N ILE A 21 -8.01 12.87 48.71
CA ILE A 21 -8.63 11.88 47.82
C ILE A 21 -8.82 12.41 46.41
N LEU A 22 -9.27 13.66 46.24
CA LEU A 22 -9.44 14.30 44.94
C LEU A 22 -8.09 14.44 44.18
N THR A 23 -7.05 14.86 44.90
CA THR A 23 -5.71 14.98 44.29
C THR A 23 -5.17 13.64 43.85
N LEU A 24 -5.28 12.59 44.68
CA LEU A 24 -4.89 11.24 44.30
C LEU A 24 -5.69 10.69 43.15
N PHE A 25 -7.00 11.00 43.08
CA PHE A 25 -7.84 10.57 41.97
C PHE A 25 -7.40 11.24 40.64
N VAL A 26 -7.17 12.56 40.63
CA VAL A 26 -6.70 13.28 39.46
C VAL A 26 -5.33 12.76 39.00
N MET A 27 -4.38 12.58 39.94
CA MET A 27 -3.06 12.01 39.60
C MET A 27 -3.15 10.61 39.03
N SER A 28 -4.01 9.75 39.60
CA SER A 28 -4.25 8.39 39.09
C SER A 28 -4.83 8.40 37.69
N GLN A 29 -5.82 9.26 37.42
CA GLN A 29 -6.42 9.40 36.08
C GLN A 29 -5.38 9.83 35.06
N THR A 30 -4.56 10.85 35.38
CA THR A 30 -3.52 11.34 34.46
C THR A 30 -2.45 10.27 34.20
N TYR A 31 -2.07 9.52 35.23
CA TYR A 31 -1.11 8.42 35.09
C TYR A 31 -1.64 7.30 34.21
N ILE A 32 -2.89 6.87 34.43
CA ILE A 32 -3.53 5.82 33.62
C ILE A 32 -3.69 6.26 32.16
N GLN A 33 -4.11 7.51 31.92
CA GLN A 33 -4.23 8.04 30.56
C GLN A 33 -2.89 8.05 29.83
N ASN A 34 -1.81 8.49 30.47
CA ASN A 34 -0.48 8.47 29.91
C ASN A 34 0.03 7.05 29.62
N LEU A 35 -0.22 6.12 30.53
CA LEU A 35 0.16 4.71 30.36
C LEU A 35 -0.55 4.10 29.15
N VAL A 36 -1.89 4.26 29.08
CA VAL A 36 -2.70 3.76 27.98
C VAL A 36 -2.31 4.41 26.64
N TYR A 37 -1.98 5.70 26.65
CA TYR A 37 -1.53 6.40 25.45
C TYR A 37 -0.19 5.82 24.95
N HIS A 38 0.79 5.64 25.81
CA HIS A 38 2.08 5.06 25.42
C HIS A 38 1.97 3.61 24.95
N GLU A 39 1.12 2.82 25.60
CA GLU A 39 0.89 1.44 25.20
C GLU A 39 0.23 1.36 23.81
N ARG A 40 -0.78 2.19 23.56
CA ARG A 40 -1.41 2.27 22.23
C ARG A 40 -0.45 2.73 21.14
N LEU A 41 0.41 3.70 21.44
CA LEU A 41 1.42 4.18 20.50
C LEU A 41 2.40 3.07 20.14
N SER A 42 2.90 2.34 21.13
CA SER A 42 3.80 1.20 20.93
C SER A 42 3.16 0.08 20.11
N GLN A 43 1.89 -0.23 20.38
CA GLN A 43 1.13 -1.23 19.62
C GLN A 43 0.93 -0.78 18.15
N MET A 44 0.63 0.51 17.93
CA MET A 44 0.51 1.05 16.57
C MET A 44 1.84 0.99 15.81
N GLU A 45 2.96 1.29 16.47
CA GLU A 45 4.29 1.20 15.88
C GLU A 45 4.62 -0.24 15.47
N GLU A 46 4.35 -1.21 16.35
CA GLU A 46 4.58 -2.62 16.05
C GLU A 46 3.71 -3.13 14.90
N VAL A 47 2.41 -2.79 14.89
CA VAL A 47 1.50 -3.15 13.80
C VAL A 47 1.98 -2.53 12.47
N THR A 48 2.38 -1.26 12.49
CA THR A 48 2.89 -0.58 11.30
C THR A 48 4.16 -1.25 10.79
N HIS A 49 5.05 -1.65 11.68
CA HIS A 49 6.29 -2.36 11.33
C HIS A 49 6.01 -3.74 10.71
N GLN A 50 5.09 -4.50 11.28
CA GLN A 50 4.66 -5.79 10.72
C GLN A 50 4.03 -5.62 9.33
N MET A 51 3.19 -4.60 9.14
CA MET A 51 2.59 -4.30 7.84
C MET A 51 3.63 -3.89 6.81
N PHE A 52 4.63 -3.11 7.22
CA PHE A 52 5.72 -2.72 6.34
C PHE A 52 6.52 -3.94 5.85
N HIS A 53 6.87 -4.85 6.75
CA HIS A 53 7.54 -6.11 6.36
C HIS A 53 6.68 -6.97 5.45
N SER A 54 5.38 -7.08 5.72
CA SER A 54 4.48 -7.80 4.82
C SER A 54 4.43 -7.18 3.42
N LEU A 55 4.50 -5.85 3.32
CA LEU A 55 4.58 -5.15 2.04
C LEU A 55 5.91 -5.43 1.33
N GLU A 56 7.03 -5.38 2.04
CA GLU A 56 8.34 -5.73 1.48
C GLU A 56 8.33 -7.16 0.91
N ASP A 57 7.83 -8.12 1.69
CA ASP A 57 7.72 -9.51 1.26
C ASP A 57 6.86 -9.67 -0.01
N VAL A 58 5.74 -8.97 -0.10
CA VAL A 58 4.87 -8.97 -1.29
C VAL A 58 5.59 -8.38 -2.50
N ILE A 59 6.28 -7.25 -2.33
CA ILE A 59 7.05 -6.59 -3.39
C ILE A 59 8.19 -7.50 -3.87
N ASP A 60 8.94 -8.08 -2.96
CA ASP A 60 10.06 -8.97 -3.27
C ASP A 60 9.58 -10.23 -3.98
N ASN A 61 8.50 -10.84 -3.53
CA ASN A 61 7.88 -11.99 -4.19
C ASN A 61 7.45 -11.65 -5.63
N HIS A 62 6.88 -10.47 -5.87
CA HIS A 62 6.52 -10.04 -7.22
C HIS A 62 7.76 -9.83 -8.11
N TRP A 63 8.85 -9.27 -7.56
CA TRP A 63 10.10 -9.13 -8.30
C TRP A 63 10.74 -10.47 -8.64
N ASP A 64 10.70 -11.43 -7.72
CA ASP A 64 11.18 -12.78 -7.98
C ASP A 64 10.35 -13.46 -9.06
N GLU A 65 9.03 -13.33 -9.00
CA GLU A 65 8.12 -13.81 -10.02
C GLU A 65 8.43 -13.20 -11.39
N VAL A 66 8.55 -11.88 -11.50
CA VAL A 66 8.94 -11.20 -12.76
C VAL A 66 10.27 -11.70 -13.28
N ASN A 67 11.26 -11.93 -12.41
CA ASN A 67 12.57 -12.46 -12.81
C ASN A 67 12.46 -13.87 -13.41
N VAL A 68 11.70 -14.75 -12.75
CA VAL A 68 11.45 -16.12 -13.21
C VAL A 68 10.76 -16.10 -14.56
N GLN A 69 9.73 -15.29 -14.71
CA GLN A 69 8.95 -15.18 -15.96
C GLN A 69 9.77 -14.58 -17.11
N CYS A 70 10.62 -13.59 -16.85
CA CYS A 70 11.55 -13.09 -17.86
C CYS A 70 12.50 -14.20 -18.38
N ASN A 71 12.98 -15.06 -17.48
CA ASN A 71 13.83 -16.17 -17.88
C ASN A 71 13.09 -17.20 -18.76
N TYR A 72 11.84 -17.50 -18.44
CA TYR A 72 11.00 -18.34 -19.30
C TYR A 72 10.72 -17.69 -20.66
N LEU A 73 10.47 -16.39 -20.69
CA LEU A 73 10.23 -15.64 -21.91
C LEU A 73 11.40 -15.73 -22.88
N TYR A 74 12.65 -15.60 -22.39
CA TYR A 74 13.85 -15.73 -23.23
C TYR A 74 14.06 -17.12 -23.81
N ASN A 75 13.57 -18.15 -23.13
CA ASN A 75 13.70 -19.54 -23.56
C ASN A 75 12.52 -20.01 -24.44
N THR A 76 11.54 -19.14 -24.69
CA THR A 76 10.36 -19.46 -25.49
C THR A 76 10.51 -18.84 -26.89
N PRO A 77 10.46 -19.61 -27.99
CA PRO A 77 10.45 -19.06 -29.33
C PRO A 77 9.14 -18.31 -29.56
N LEU A 78 9.22 -17.00 -29.71
CA LEU A 78 8.11 -16.11 -30.03
C LEU A 78 8.41 -15.43 -31.37
N GLU A 79 7.58 -15.66 -32.37
CA GLU A 79 7.74 -15.08 -33.70
C GLU A 79 6.63 -14.05 -34.01
N THR A 80 5.45 -14.26 -33.45
CA THR A 80 4.27 -13.42 -33.72
C THR A 80 3.63 -12.89 -32.42
N ASP A 81 2.79 -11.86 -32.57
CA ASP A 81 1.93 -11.36 -31.47
C ASP A 81 0.97 -12.45 -30.98
N THR A 82 0.51 -13.32 -31.86
CA THR A 82 -0.34 -14.46 -31.49
C THR A 82 0.41 -15.45 -30.60
N ASP A 83 1.70 -15.67 -30.83
CA ASP A 83 2.52 -16.51 -29.96
C ASP A 83 2.72 -15.87 -28.60
N LEU A 84 2.91 -14.56 -28.55
CA LEU A 84 2.96 -13.81 -27.30
C LEU A 84 1.67 -13.98 -26.49
N TYR A 85 0.49 -13.77 -27.09
CA TYR A 85 -0.79 -13.95 -26.39
C TYR A 85 -0.97 -15.37 -25.88
N ARG A 86 -0.62 -16.36 -26.69
CA ARG A 86 -0.69 -17.78 -26.29
C ARG A 86 0.24 -18.06 -25.13
N TYR A 87 1.44 -17.51 -25.17
CA TYR A 87 2.41 -17.63 -24.10
C TYR A 87 1.90 -17.00 -22.80
N LEU A 88 1.48 -15.74 -22.83
CA LEU A 88 0.96 -15.04 -21.66
C LEU A 88 -0.23 -15.78 -21.05
N LYS A 89 -1.18 -16.24 -21.87
CA LYS A 89 -2.35 -16.99 -21.42
C LYS A 89 -1.94 -18.31 -20.75
N LYS A 90 -1.08 -19.10 -21.39
CA LYS A 90 -0.60 -20.36 -20.82
C LYS A 90 0.10 -20.15 -19.49
N LEU A 91 0.91 -19.10 -19.39
CA LEU A 91 1.66 -18.78 -18.19
C LEU A 91 0.71 -18.34 -17.06
N SER A 92 -0.28 -17.52 -17.36
CA SER A 92 -1.32 -17.09 -16.42
C SER A 92 -2.11 -18.29 -15.86
N GLU A 93 -2.46 -19.25 -16.71
CA GLU A 93 -3.15 -20.48 -16.31
C GLU A 93 -2.29 -21.35 -15.41
N LEU A 94 -1.01 -21.56 -15.76
CA LEU A 94 -0.08 -22.40 -14.98
C LEU A 94 0.22 -21.84 -13.59
N SER A 95 0.23 -20.52 -13.44
CA SER A 95 0.57 -19.83 -12.20
C SER A 95 -0.66 -19.42 -11.38
N ASN A 96 -1.87 -19.79 -11.83
CA ASN A 96 -3.15 -19.38 -11.22
C ASN A 96 -3.25 -17.85 -11.00
N TYR A 97 -2.72 -17.06 -11.92
CA TYR A 97 -2.70 -15.61 -11.80
C TYR A 97 -4.09 -15.00 -11.80
N HIS A 98 -5.02 -15.62 -12.49
CA HIS A 98 -6.42 -15.18 -12.51
C HIS A 98 -7.02 -15.17 -11.08
N GLU A 99 -6.80 -16.24 -10.31
CA GLU A 99 -7.27 -16.32 -8.91
C GLU A 99 -6.58 -15.29 -8.00
N LYS A 100 -5.32 -14.99 -8.31
CA LYS A 100 -4.52 -13.99 -7.59
C LYS A 100 -4.75 -12.55 -8.08
N GLN A 101 -5.66 -12.33 -9.04
CA GLN A 101 -5.89 -11.04 -9.69
C GLN A 101 -4.59 -10.36 -10.18
N ILE A 102 -3.64 -11.18 -10.62
CA ILE A 102 -2.40 -10.75 -11.27
C ILE A 102 -2.60 -10.84 -12.77
N GLU A 103 -2.15 -9.84 -13.50
CA GLU A 103 -2.16 -9.79 -14.95
C GLU A 103 -0.73 -9.71 -15.48
N LEU A 104 -0.41 -10.55 -16.48
CA LEU A 104 0.88 -10.50 -17.15
C LEU A 104 0.90 -9.37 -18.18
N ILE A 105 1.99 -8.61 -18.22
CA ILE A 105 2.15 -7.47 -19.09
C ILE A 105 3.47 -7.55 -19.85
N ALA A 106 3.39 -7.46 -21.18
CA ALA A 106 4.54 -7.18 -22.02
C ALA A 106 4.38 -5.76 -22.60
N VAL A 107 5.47 -5.00 -22.69
CA VAL A 107 5.43 -3.61 -23.17
C VAL A 107 6.46 -3.42 -24.30
N ASP A 108 6.02 -2.81 -25.40
CA ASP A 108 6.89 -2.53 -26.54
C ASP A 108 7.66 -1.21 -26.38
N ALA A 109 8.54 -0.96 -27.35
CA ALA A 109 9.35 0.26 -27.40
C ALA A 109 8.53 1.55 -27.56
N ALA A 110 7.27 1.45 -28.04
CA ALA A 110 6.35 2.58 -28.17
C ALA A 110 5.46 2.76 -26.92
N GLY A 111 5.63 1.91 -25.87
CA GLY A 111 4.83 1.96 -24.67
C GLY A 111 3.47 1.31 -24.76
N ARG A 112 3.23 0.57 -25.81
CA ARG A 112 2.03 -0.21 -25.93
C ARG A 112 2.16 -1.48 -25.10
N TYR A 113 1.15 -1.76 -24.30
CA TYR A 113 1.11 -2.98 -23.48
C TYR A 113 0.27 -4.05 -24.16
N TYR A 114 0.60 -5.31 -23.83
CA TYR A 114 -0.04 -6.54 -24.29
C TYR A 114 -0.29 -7.43 -23.06
N THR A 115 -1.51 -7.96 -22.91
CA THR A 115 -1.88 -8.82 -21.80
C THR A 115 -2.39 -10.18 -22.26
N GLU A 116 -2.53 -11.13 -21.35
CA GLU A 116 -3.06 -12.47 -21.63
C GLU A 116 -4.51 -12.47 -22.14
N TYR A 117 -5.26 -11.40 -21.90
CA TYR A 117 -6.63 -11.23 -22.37
C TYR A 117 -6.71 -10.64 -23.77
N GLY A 118 -5.59 -10.44 -24.45
CA GLY A 118 -5.53 -9.78 -25.73
C GLY A 118 -5.82 -8.28 -25.66
N ARG A 119 -5.85 -7.70 -24.46
CA ARG A 119 -5.99 -6.24 -24.28
C ARG A 119 -4.69 -5.55 -24.69
N THR A 120 -4.82 -4.47 -25.41
CA THR A 120 -3.72 -3.59 -25.77
C THR A 120 -4.09 -2.14 -25.51
N GLY A 121 -3.11 -1.33 -25.15
CA GLY A 121 -3.30 0.09 -24.92
C GLY A 121 -1.94 0.77 -24.77
N LEU A 122 -1.96 2.04 -24.39
CA LEU A 122 -0.75 2.80 -24.09
C LEU A 122 -0.65 2.99 -22.59
N LEU A 123 0.51 2.67 -22.02
CA LEU A 123 0.85 3.06 -20.66
C LEU A 123 1.07 4.58 -20.67
N ARG A 124 0.22 5.30 -19.92
CA ARG A 124 0.30 6.78 -19.85
C ARG A 124 1.56 7.24 -19.11
N GLU A 125 2.13 6.37 -18.34
CA GLU A 125 3.30 6.59 -17.49
C GLU A 125 4.63 6.35 -18.22
N MET A 126 4.62 6.25 -19.56
CA MET A 126 5.81 5.95 -20.37
C MET A 126 6.98 6.90 -20.17
N ASN A 127 6.73 8.16 -19.81
CA ASN A 127 7.80 9.12 -19.52
C ASN A 127 8.70 8.66 -18.36
N TYR A 128 8.21 7.80 -17.49
CA TYR A 128 8.99 7.17 -16.44
C TYR A 128 9.86 6.01 -16.97
N LEU A 129 9.39 5.32 -18.02
CA LEU A 129 10.07 4.15 -18.57
C LEU A 129 11.27 4.50 -19.45
N GLU A 130 11.27 5.66 -20.12
CA GLU A 130 12.38 6.06 -20.98
C GLU A 130 13.70 6.28 -20.23
N ASN A 131 13.62 6.71 -18.97
CA ASN A 131 14.76 6.94 -18.06
C ASN A 131 14.78 5.97 -16.88
N ALA A 132 13.99 4.89 -16.97
CA ALA A 132 13.79 3.99 -15.84
C ALA A 132 15.00 3.11 -15.60
N PRO A 133 15.30 2.81 -14.33
CA PRO A 133 16.22 1.75 -13.97
C PRO A 133 15.71 0.41 -14.51
N GLN A 134 16.56 -0.61 -14.47
CA GLN A 134 16.24 -1.96 -14.96
C GLN A 134 14.92 -2.54 -14.37
N ARG A 135 14.47 -2.02 -13.25
CA ARG A 135 13.23 -2.41 -12.56
C ARG A 135 12.45 -1.16 -12.19
N VAL A 136 11.16 -1.17 -12.47
CA VAL A 136 10.23 -0.07 -12.15
C VAL A 136 8.96 -0.63 -11.54
N SER A 137 8.54 -0.06 -10.41
CA SER A 137 7.22 -0.31 -9.84
C SER A 137 6.47 1.02 -9.69
N TYR A 138 5.19 1.03 -10.07
CA TYR A 138 4.32 2.19 -9.95
C TYR A 138 2.85 1.79 -9.96
N VAL A 139 1.97 2.70 -9.55
CA VAL A 139 0.52 2.50 -9.64
C VAL A 139 0.01 3.05 -10.96
N SER A 140 -0.65 2.21 -11.76
CA SER A 140 -1.25 2.57 -13.04
C SER A 140 -2.77 2.50 -12.97
N ASN A 141 -3.42 3.53 -13.53
CA ASN A 141 -4.86 3.60 -13.79
C ASN A 141 -5.18 3.39 -15.28
N SER A 142 -4.17 3.09 -16.10
CA SER A 142 -4.33 2.99 -17.56
C SER A 142 -4.63 1.57 -18.04
N LEU A 143 -4.43 0.56 -17.20
CA LEU A 143 -4.59 -0.85 -17.57
C LEU A 143 -6.04 -1.33 -17.49
N THR A 144 -6.81 -0.83 -16.53
CA THR A 144 -8.24 -1.14 -16.37
C THR A 144 -9.02 0.12 -16.06
N VAL A 145 -10.32 0.11 -16.40
CA VAL A 145 -11.21 1.26 -16.13
C VAL A 145 -11.64 1.28 -14.66
N ASP A 146 -11.76 0.10 -14.05
CA ASP A 146 -12.46 -0.08 -12.78
C ASP A 146 -11.52 -0.30 -11.58
N ASP A 147 -10.22 -0.55 -11.81
CA ASP A 147 -9.27 -0.86 -10.73
C ASP A 147 -7.88 -0.33 -11.04
N SER A 148 -7.30 0.36 -10.06
CA SER A 148 -5.89 0.74 -10.12
C SER A 148 -5.03 -0.51 -9.95
N ARG A 149 -3.92 -0.58 -10.68
CA ARG A 149 -2.99 -1.70 -10.64
C ARG A 149 -1.61 -1.26 -10.18
N MET A 150 -1.02 -2.02 -9.27
CA MET A 150 0.40 -1.89 -8.99
C MET A 150 1.18 -2.69 -10.03
N VAL A 151 2.01 -2.02 -10.79
CA VAL A 151 2.74 -2.56 -11.94
C VAL A 151 4.19 -2.75 -11.58
N PHE A 152 4.72 -3.93 -11.89
CA PHE A 152 6.14 -4.28 -11.75
C PHE A 152 6.67 -4.61 -13.13
N LEU A 153 7.52 -3.75 -13.68
CA LEU A 153 8.12 -3.92 -15.01
C LEU A 153 9.63 -4.06 -14.92
N LYS A 154 10.14 -5.08 -15.57
CA LYS A 154 11.57 -5.29 -15.76
C LYS A 154 11.93 -5.05 -17.21
N GLN A 155 12.99 -4.28 -17.45
CA GLN A 155 13.56 -4.11 -18.77
C GLN A 155 14.18 -5.43 -19.22
N LEU A 156 13.85 -5.86 -20.43
CA LEU A 156 14.45 -7.03 -21.07
C LEU A 156 15.88 -6.72 -21.46
N SER A 157 16.82 -7.57 -21.02
CA SER A 157 18.24 -7.42 -21.37
C SER A 157 18.48 -7.53 -22.88
N THR A 158 17.66 -8.34 -23.55
CA THR A 158 17.63 -8.44 -25.02
C THR A 158 16.18 -8.20 -25.46
N PRO A 159 15.90 -7.14 -26.23
CA PRO A 159 14.57 -6.93 -26.79
C PRO A 159 14.13 -8.09 -27.65
N ILE A 160 12.85 -8.43 -27.61
CA ILE A 160 12.25 -9.52 -28.38
C ILE A 160 11.43 -8.90 -29.49
N THR A 161 11.75 -9.26 -30.73
CA THR A 161 11.06 -8.74 -31.92
C THR A 161 10.05 -9.76 -32.42
N LEU A 162 8.81 -9.32 -32.64
CA LEU A 162 7.66 -10.10 -33.07
C LEU A 162 7.05 -9.52 -34.33
N GLN A 163 6.46 -10.36 -35.17
CA GLN A 163 5.64 -9.91 -36.31
C GLN A 163 4.17 -9.82 -35.92
N SER A 164 3.52 -8.68 -36.22
CA SER A 164 2.10 -8.47 -36.06
C SER A 164 1.51 -8.03 -37.39
N GLY A 165 1.07 -8.97 -38.18
CA GLY A 165 0.73 -8.73 -39.61
C GLY A 165 1.91 -8.21 -40.40
N GLU A 166 1.80 -7.00 -40.98
CA GLU A 166 2.90 -6.34 -41.71
C GLU A 166 3.81 -5.48 -40.80
N LYS A 167 3.53 -5.39 -39.50
CA LYS A 167 4.26 -4.56 -38.53
C LYS A 167 5.17 -5.39 -37.68
N GLU A 168 6.30 -4.81 -37.34
CA GLU A 168 7.24 -5.34 -36.36
C GLU A 168 7.00 -4.70 -34.99
N ILE A 169 6.94 -5.52 -33.94
CA ILE A 169 6.78 -5.10 -32.56
C ILE A 169 8.05 -5.50 -31.79
N THR A 170 8.67 -4.56 -31.11
CA THR A 170 9.85 -4.84 -30.28
C THR A 170 9.48 -4.69 -28.80
N LEU A 171 9.39 -5.81 -28.10
CA LEU A 171 9.15 -5.84 -26.65
C LEU A 171 10.40 -5.37 -25.91
N ARG A 172 10.23 -4.44 -25.00
CA ARG A 172 11.30 -3.86 -24.16
C ARG A 172 11.16 -4.17 -22.69
N TYR A 173 9.94 -4.35 -22.19
CA TYR A 173 9.66 -4.63 -20.80
C TYR A 173 8.72 -5.80 -20.67
N PHE A 174 8.88 -6.52 -19.57
CA PHE A 174 7.98 -7.59 -19.18
C PHE A 174 7.73 -7.50 -17.67
N GLY A 175 6.53 -7.86 -17.24
CA GLY A 175 6.19 -7.78 -15.84
C GLY A 175 4.78 -8.25 -15.52
N ILE A 176 4.34 -7.83 -14.35
CA ILE A 176 3.03 -8.16 -13.79
C ILE A 176 2.32 -6.90 -13.32
N ALA A 177 0.99 -6.96 -13.28
CA ALA A 177 0.12 -5.95 -12.69
C ALA A 177 -0.81 -6.62 -11.67
N GLN A 178 -0.68 -6.22 -10.42
CA GLN A 178 -1.49 -6.69 -9.31
C GLN A 178 -2.63 -5.73 -9.05
N SER A 179 -3.85 -6.25 -8.82
CA SER A 179 -4.98 -5.44 -8.37
C SER A 179 -4.68 -4.74 -7.05
N MET A 180 -4.94 -3.43 -6.99
CA MET A 180 -4.80 -2.66 -5.76
C MET A 180 -5.86 -3.04 -4.72
N THR A 181 -7.04 -3.47 -5.15
CA THR A 181 -8.09 -3.97 -4.27
C THR A 181 -7.61 -5.20 -3.50
N GLN A 182 -6.97 -6.14 -4.20
CA GLN A 182 -6.42 -7.34 -3.55
C GLN A 182 -5.21 -7.01 -2.65
N LEU A 183 -4.35 -6.08 -3.06
CA LEU A 183 -3.26 -5.61 -2.18
C LEU A 183 -3.82 -4.97 -0.91
N ASN A 184 -4.91 -4.23 -0.99
CA ASN A 184 -5.57 -3.68 0.19
C ASN A 184 -6.01 -4.76 1.19
N ASP A 185 -6.43 -5.93 0.73
CA ASP A 185 -6.84 -7.03 1.61
C ASP A 185 -5.68 -7.57 2.44
N TYR A 186 -4.45 -7.57 1.91
CA TYR A 186 -3.24 -7.94 2.68
C TYR A 186 -2.90 -6.96 3.80
N PHE A 187 -3.31 -5.69 3.66
CA PHE A 187 -3.02 -4.62 4.62
C PHE A 187 -4.23 -4.24 5.47
N ARG A 188 -5.32 -4.99 5.34
CA ARG A 188 -6.49 -4.81 6.18
C ARG A 188 -6.13 -5.18 7.62
N CYS A 189 -6.12 -4.18 8.48
CA CYS A 189 -5.88 -4.36 9.89
C CYS A 189 -7.21 -4.27 10.63
N ASP A 190 -7.66 -5.37 11.24
CA ASP A 190 -8.88 -5.41 12.06
C ASP A 190 -8.63 -4.89 13.49
N ALA A 191 -7.42 -4.37 13.78
CA ALA A 191 -7.13 -3.71 15.04
C ALA A 191 -8.05 -2.50 15.24
N TYR A 192 -8.44 -2.23 16.47
CA TYR A 192 -9.27 -1.08 16.87
C TYR A 192 -10.70 -1.06 16.28
N GLU A 193 -11.34 -2.24 16.12
CA GLU A 193 -12.75 -2.34 15.71
C GLU A 193 -13.09 -1.59 14.42
N ASN A 194 -12.21 -1.63 13.40
CA ASN A 194 -12.34 -0.91 12.14
C ASN A 194 -12.27 0.64 12.23
N ASN A 195 -11.84 1.20 13.35
CA ASN A 195 -11.64 2.64 13.51
C ASN A 195 -10.22 3.10 13.15
N ASN A 196 -9.50 2.32 12.36
CA ASN A 196 -8.17 2.63 11.86
C ASN A 196 -8.17 2.78 10.35
N SER A 197 -7.21 3.55 9.84
CA SER A 197 -6.94 3.66 8.43
C SER A 197 -5.43 3.53 8.19
N VAL A 198 -5.06 2.62 7.31
CA VAL A 198 -3.66 2.40 6.92
C VAL A 198 -3.46 2.97 5.53
N TYR A 199 -2.47 3.82 5.38
CA TYR A 199 -2.11 4.47 4.13
C TYR A 199 -0.69 4.09 3.74
N VAL A 200 -0.49 3.70 2.48
CA VAL A 200 0.83 3.65 1.87
C VAL A 200 1.00 4.90 1.01
N LEU A 201 2.07 5.62 1.24
CA LEU A 201 2.37 6.88 0.60
C LEU A 201 3.63 6.75 -0.26
N ASP A 202 3.68 7.51 -1.34
CA ASP A 202 4.93 7.73 -2.07
C ASP A 202 5.87 8.68 -1.29
N ASN A 203 7.08 8.86 -1.81
CA ASN A 203 8.08 9.76 -1.20
C ASN A 203 7.64 11.24 -1.14
N ASN A 204 6.61 11.61 -1.91
CA ASN A 204 6.05 12.96 -1.95
C ASN A 204 4.83 13.12 -1.03
N GLY A 205 4.39 12.04 -0.36
CA GLY A 205 3.24 12.03 0.53
C GLY A 205 1.89 11.89 -0.18
N PHE A 206 1.90 11.49 -1.45
CA PHE A 206 0.66 11.12 -2.13
C PHE A 206 0.27 9.68 -1.82
N LYS A 207 -1.02 9.47 -1.60
CA LYS A 207 -1.57 8.17 -1.29
C LYS A 207 -1.42 7.21 -2.48
N LEU A 208 -0.71 6.11 -2.27
CA LEU A 208 -0.64 5.00 -3.21
C LEU A 208 -1.84 4.09 -3.05
N PHE A 209 -2.12 3.65 -1.83
CA PHE A 209 -3.33 2.90 -1.51
C PHE A 209 -3.75 3.05 -0.04
N ASN A 210 -4.96 2.57 0.26
CA ASN A 210 -5.58 2.62 1.58
C ASN A 210 -6.31 1.31 1.85
N ALA A 211 -6.03 0.68 2.97
CA ALA A 211 -6.63 -0.58 3.38
C ALA A 211 -8.12 -0.46 3.79
N ASN A 212 -8.56 0.72 4.19
CA ASN A 212 -9.97 0.98 4.54
C ASN A 212 -10.44 2.20 3.74
N ASP A 213 -11.29 1.99 2.76
CA ASP A 213 -11.75 2.98 1.78
C ASP A 213 -12.50 4.17 2.41
N THR A 214 -11.77 5.00 3.13
CA THR A 214 -12.27 6.30 3.60
C THR A 214 -11.89 7.35 2.58
N GLU A 215 -12.87 7.97 1.93
CA GLU A 215 -12.71 9.02 0.89
C GLU A 215 -11.94 10.27 1.37
N LEU A 216 -11.62 10.35 2.66
CA LEU A 216 -11.10 11.54 3.34
C LEU A 216 -9.82 12.14 2.75
N LEU A 217 -9.03 11.37 2.01
CA LEU A 217 -7.74 11.83 1.48
C LEU A 217 -7.57 11.64 -0.03
N LYS A 218 -8.66 11.41 -0.76
CA LYS A 218 -8.61 11.21 -2.21
C LYS A 218 -8.10 12.49 -2.91
N GLY A 219 -6.92 12.40 -3.50
CA GLY A 219 -6.30 13.52 -4.22
C GLY A 219 -5.58 14.56 -3.35
N HIS A 220 -5.44 14.36 -2.05
CA HIS A 220 -4.74 15.26 -1.13
C HIS A 220 -3.38 14.69 -0.73
N ASN A 221 -2.40 15.58 -0.61
CA ASN A 221 -1.11 15.23 -0.03
C ASN A 221 -1.28 15.06 1.49
N VAL A 222 -1.02 13.86 2.00
CA VAL A 222 -1.24 13.50 3.42
C VAL A 222 -0.37 14.33 4.35
N TYR A 223 0.87 14.63 3.97
CA TYR A 223 1.77 15.48 4.79
C TYR A 223 1.21 16.90 4.96
N THR A 224 0.60 17.45 3.90
CA THR A 224 -0.05 18.77 3.97
C THR A 224 -1.25 18.74 4.90
N VAL A 225 -2.09 17.71 4.82
CA VAL A 225 -3.26 17.56 5.70
C VAL A 225 -2.83 17.40 7.16
N LEU A 226 -1.87 16.53 7.46
CA LEU A 226 -1.36 16.32 8.81
C LEU A 226 -0.71 17.58 9.39
N SER A 227 0.03 18.34 8.60
CA SER A 227 0.62 19.61 9.04
C SER A 227 -0.46 20.64 9.41
N GLN A 228 -1.55 20.72 8.66
CA GLN A 228 -2.66 21.60 8.97
C GLN A 228 -3.41 21.17 10.24
N MET A 229 -3.57 19.88 10.49
CA MET A 229 -4.19 19.36 11.72
C MET A 229 -3.33 19.63 12.96
N SER A 230 -2.01 19.60 12.87
CA SER A 230 -1.12 19.90 14.00
C SER A 230 -1.19 21.34 14.49
N TYR A 231 -1.62 22.29 13.63
CA TYR A 231 -1.84 23.70 14.02
C TYR A 231 -3.19 23.94 14.71
N LEU A 232 -4.13 22.98 14.66
CA LEU A 232 -5.45 23.08 15.29
C LEU A 232 -5.47 22.58 16.74
N HIS A 233 -4.40 21.95 17.21
CA HIS A 233 -4.25 21.39 18.56
C HIS A 233 -3.22 22.12 19.43
N LEU A 234 -2.78 23.32 19.04
CA LEU A 234 -2.03 24.28 19.84
C LEU A 234 -2.93 25.47 20.22
#